data_5be51d99623a191af0f342ccbc23ebd1
#
_entry.id   5be51d99623a191af0f342ccbc23ebd1
#
_cell.length_a   1.000
_cell.length_b   1.000
_cell.length_c   1.000
_cell.angle_alpha   90.00
_cell.angle_beta   90.00
_cell.angle_gamma   90.00
#
_symmetry.space_group_name_H-M   'P 1'
#
loop_
_entity.id
_entity.type
_entity.pdbx_description
1 polymer ?
#
loop_
_entity_poly.entity_id
_entity_poly.type
_entity_poly.pdbx_seq_one_letter_code
_entity_poly.pdbx_strand_id
1 'polypeptide(L)'
;MSGQLSLVDHNGDIEDKRRDHLKYVVQVQVYHDPNGQHAWIATAGWDAKCHLYSIDLSSEQIKLPEPAATISLTSNPESLAFVPHPETSTPVLILTRRDSTFLYYHAVDSSARLIGKQNLAPLSNAWIAFTPASIALCPTDNTLLAVATSSIPHMKLIIVRLMLPPMTSETTPAATTETLRSSLLDDSIDITAPTAASVAREVYALQDREAAAILVQISTMAPQTPYSTPALAWRPDGTGVWVNSDDGVIRGVEASTGKIVASLHGHDPGSKIRCLCTCLVETEEGQNEEWLISGGFDQKMIVWKPE
;
A
#
# COMPACT_ATOMS: atom_id res chain seq x y z
N MET A 1 4.70 13.97 -19.23
CA MET A 1 4.43 13.67 -17.83
C MET A 1 5.70 13.90 -17.05
N SER A 2 5.63 14.73 -16.02
CA SER A 2 6.81 15.19 -15.28
C SER A 2 6.80 14.61 -13.88
N GLY A 3 7.96 14.45 -13.28
CA GLY A 3 8.09 14.12 -11.85
C GLY A 3 7.73 15.30 -10.93
N GLN A 4 6.69 16.06 -11.32
CA GLN A 4 6.28 17.29 -10.65
C GLN A 4 5.12 17.00 -9.71
N LEU A 5 5.22 17.52 -8.50
CA LEU A 5 4.16 17.64 -7.50
C LEU A 5 3.59 19.06 -7.60
N SER A 6 2.29 19.21 -7.51
CA SER A 6 1.62 20.51 -7.51
C SER A 6 0.67 20.60 -6.33
N LEU A 7 0.67 21.71 -5.63
CA LEU A 7 -0.33 22.08 -4.65
C LEU A 7 -1.42 22.86 -5.39
N VAL A 8 -2.66 22.49 -5.18
CA VAL A 8 -3.81 23.05 -5.89
C VAL A 8 -4.84 23.49 -4.86
N ASP A 9 -5.43 24.66 -5.04
CA ASP A 9 -6.51 25.15 -4.20
C ASP A 9 -7.85 24.45 -4.51
N HIS A 10 -8.90 24.81 -3.77
CA HIS A 10 -10.25 24.27 -3.97
C HIS A 10 -10.91 24.66 -5.32
N ASN A 11 -10.40 25.68 -6.02
CA ASN A 11 -10.87 26.10 -7.34
C ASN A 11 -10.13 25.38 -8.48
N GLY A 12 -9.05 24.65 -8.15
CA GLY A 12 -8.18 24.00 -9.12
C GLY A 12 -6.99 24.85 -9.57
N ASP A 13 -6.79 26.02 -8.96
CA ASP A 13 -5.64 26.88 -9.26
C ASP A 13 -4.38 26.36 -8.57
N ILE A 14 -3.26 26.44 -9.29
CA ILE A 14 -1.99 25.92 -8.77
C ILE A 14 -1.34 26.99 -7.91
N GLU A 15 -1.23 26.70 -6.62
CA GLU A 15 -0.58 27.58 -5.65
C GLU A 15 0.93 27.39 -5.59
N ASP A 16 1.40 26.15 -5.73
CA ASP A 16 2.83 25.84 -5.69
C ASP A 16 3.18 24.60 -6.51
N LYS A 17 4.43 24.50 -6.94
CA LYS A 17 4.95 23.40 -7.77
C LYS A 17 6.35 23.01 -7.34
N ARG A 18 6.58 21.70 -7.31
CA ARG A 18 7.89 21.17 -6.98
C ARG A 18 8.24 19.96 -7.86
N ARG A 19 9.51 19.80 -8.21
CA ARG A 19 9.99 18.70 -9.03
C ARG A 19 11.22 18.05 -8.38
N ASP A 20 10.99 17.03 -7.56
CA ASP A 20 12.04 16.27 -6.89
C ASP A 20 12.25 14.90 -7.56
N HIS A 21 11.22 14.35 -8.22
CA HIS A 21 11.36 13.12 -9.01
C HIS A 21 11.90 13.40 -10.42
N LEU A 22 12.82 12.54 -10.87
CA LEU A 22 13.37 12.58 -12.23
C LEU A 22 12.44 11.95 -13.27
N LYS A 23 11.52 11.07 -12.83
CA LYS A 23 10.55 10.35 -13.66
C LYS A 23 9.14 10.57 -13.15
N TYR A 24 8.17 9.76 -13.64
CA TYR A 24 6.77 9.84 -13.22
C TYR A 24 6.60 9.60 -11.72
N VAL A 25 5.77 10.42 -11.10
CA VAL A 25 5.17 10.13 -9.79
C VAL A 25 4.00 9.19 -10.04
N VAL A 26 4.06 7.99 -9.46
CA VAL A 26 3.03 6.95 -9.63
C VAL A 26 1.96 7.03 -8.57
N GLN A 27 2.33 7.52 -7.38
CA GLN A 27 1.41 7.67 -6.26
C GLN A 27 1.82 8.82 -5.36
N VAL A 28 0.81 9.47 -4.79
CA VAL A 28 0.91 10.45 -3.73
C VAL A 28 -0.03 10.01 -2.61
N GLN A 29 0.45 10.00 -1.38
CA GLN A 29 -0.34 9.74 -0.18
C GLN A 29 -0.17 10.89 0.80
N VAL A 30 -1.26 11.24 1.47
CA VAL A 30 -1.27 12.29 2.49
C VAL A 30 -1.75 11.69 3.81
N TYR A 31 -1.06 12.03 4.87
CA TYR A 31 -1.45 11.70 6.24
C TYR A 31 -1.61 13.00 7.03
N HIS A 32 -2.76 13.21 7.60
CA HIS A 32 -3.04 14.32 8.50
C HIS A 32 -2.79 13.88 9.94
N ASP A 33 -1.99 14.65 10.66
CA ASP A 33 -1.86 14.46 12.09
C ASP A 33 -3.24 14.64 12.76
N PRO A 34 -3.60 13.82 13.75
CA PRO A 34 -4.84 13.96 14.50
C PRO A 34 -5.05 15.36 15.12
N ASN A 35 -3.98 16.10 15.40
CA ASN A 35 -4.04 17.48 15.89
C ASN A 35 -4.36 18.52 14.79
N GLY A 36 -4.35 18.11 13.50
CA GLY A 36 -4.66 18.98 12.37
C GLY A 36 -3.65 20.08 12.06
N GLN A 37 -2.50 20.10 12.72
CA GLN A 37 -1.46 21.13 12.54
C GLN A 37 -0.39 20.74 11.54
N HIS A 38 -0.19 19.43 11.33
CA HIS A 38 0.82 18.90 10.43
C HIS A 38 0.24 17.87 9.47
N ALA A 39 0.81 17.83 8.28
CA ALA A 39 0.56 16.76 7.33
C ALA A 39 1.89 16.19 6.83
N TRP A 40 1.89 14.87 6.60
CA TRP A 40 2.95 14.20 5.87
C TRP A 40 2.48 13.84 4.47
N ILE A 41 3.31 14.11 3.48
CA ILE A 41 3.07 13.67 2.11
C ILE A 41 4.17 12.66 1.75
N ALA A 42 3.77 11.51 1.22
CA ALA A 42 4.68 10.56 0.61
C ALA A 42 4.42 10.50 -0.90
N THR A 43 5.49 10.57 -1.69
CA THR A 43 5.44 10.44 -3.14
C THR A 43 6.31 9.29 -3.59
N ALA A 44 5.84 8.49 -4.55
CA ALA A 44 6.57 7.39 -5.15
C ALA A 44 6.80 7.66 -6.63
N GLY A 45 8.03 7.46 -7.12
CA GLY A 45 8.40 7.73 -8.51
C GLY A 45 9.08 6.56 -9.21
N TRP A 46 8.96 6.52 -10.54
CA TRP A 46 9.67 5.53 -11.37
C TRP A 46 11.19 5.74 -11.45
N ASP A 47 11.71 6.72 -10.74
CA ASP A 47 13.14 6.91 -10.50
C ASP A 47 13.67 6.07 -9.31
N ALA A 48 12.85 5.11 -8.85
CA ALA A 48 13.13 4.25 -7.71
C ALA A 48 13.35 5.03 -6.41
N LYS A 49 12.63 6.12 -6.24
CA LYS A 49 12.66 6.94 -5.03
C LYS A 49 11.27 7.12 -4.45
N CYS A 50 11.24 7.28 -3.13
CA CYS A 50 10.09 7.79 -2.40
C CYS A 50 10.56 9.00 -1.59
N HIS A 51 9.84 10.13 -1.69
CA HIS A 51 10.11 11.33 -0.92
C HIS A 51 9.04 11.52 0.15
N LEU A 52 9.46 11.94 1.33
CA LEU A 52 8.61 12.34 2.43
C LEU A 52 8.72 13.85 2.62
N TYR A 53 7.57 14.52 2.73
CA TYR A 53 7.46 15.95 3.00
C TYR A 53 6.69 16.16 4.29
N SER A 54 7.16 17.07 5.13
CA SER A 54 6.47 17.50 6.33
C SER A 54 5.91 18.91 6.09
N ILE A 55 4.60 19.07 6.18
CA ILE A 55 3.91 20.33 5.91
C ILE A 55 3.30 20.84 7.20
N ASP A 56 3.60 22.08 7.54
CA ASP A 56 2.94 22.84 8.60
C ASP A 56 1.66 23.47 8.04
N LEU A 57 0.50 23.01 8.51
CA LEU A 57 -0.82 23.49 8.09
C LEU A 57 -1.27 24.73 8.88
N SER A 58 -0.50 25.17 9.90
CA SER A 58 -0.82 26.36 10.70
C SER A 58 -0.41 27.67 10.01
N SER A 59 0.39 27.60 8.93
CA SER A 59 0.85 28.78 8.22
C SER A 59 -0.23 29.36 7.30
N GLU A 60 -0.30 30.69 7.17
CA GLU A 60 -1.25 31.38 6.27
C GLU A 60 -1.03 31.03 4.78
N GLN A 61 0.19 30.66 4.41
CA GLN A 61 0.52 30.19 3.07
C GLN A 61 1.14 28.81 3.14
N ILE A 62 0.41 27.81 2.68
CA ILE A 62 0.93 26.44 2.54
C ILE A 62 1.82 26.38 1.30
N LYS A 63 3.06 25.92 1.47
CA LYS A 63 4.01 25.69 0.38
C LYS A 63 4.55 24.26 0.46
N LEU A 64 4.95 23.72 -0.69
CA LEU A 64 5.61 22.42 -0.75
C LEU A 64 7.07 22.58 -0.27
N PRO A 65 7.44 22.05 0.89
CA PRO A 65 8.79 22.14 1.42
C PRO A 65 9.77 21.27 0.63
N GLU A 66 11.05 21.34 0.93
CA GLU A 66 12.00 20.31 0.51
C GLU A 66 11.66 18.97 1.13
N PRO A 67 11.98 17.83 0.46
CA PRO A 67 11.79 16.53 1.06
C PRO A 67 12.51 16.45 2.41
N ALA A 68 11.75 16.18 3.47
CA ALA A 68 12.31 15.92 4.80
C ALA A 68 13.17 14.66 4.81
N ALA A 69 12.81 13.68 3.96
CA ALA A 69 13.59 12.47 3.75
C ALA A 69 13.38 11.88 2.35
N THR A 70 14.37 11.08 1.90
CA THR A 70 14.33 10.35 0.63
C THR A 70 14.71 8.89 0.86
N ILE A 71 13.82 7.98 0.47
CA ILE A 71 14.05 6.54 0.46
C ILE A 71 14.51 6.15 -0.94
N SER A 72 15.73 5.64 -1.06
CA SER A 72 16.24 5.07 -2.32
C SER A 72 15.95 3.57 -2.37
N LEU A 73 15.37 3.12 -3.47
CA LEU A 73 14.90 1.75 -3.65
C LEU A 73 15.72 1.02 -4.72
N THR A 74 15.77 -0.30 -4.63
CA THR A 74 16.45 -1.15 -5.63
C THR A 74 15.59 -1.44 -6.86
N SER A 75 14.28 -1.24 -6.77
CA SER A 75 13.30 -1.35 -7.86
C SER A 75 12.20 -0.30 -7.70
N ASN A 76 11.38 -0.13 -8.74
CA ASN A 76 10.33 0.88 -8.73
C ASN A 76 9.32 0.63 -7.60
N PRO A 77 8.93 1.68 -6.86
CA PRO A 77 7.81 1.59 -5.94
C PRO A 77 6.50 1.34 -6.71
N GLU A 78 5.60 0.57 -6.13
CA GLU A 78 4.30 0.25 -6.71
C GLU A 78 3.17 0.92 -5.94
N SER A 79 3.20 0.88 -4.59
CA SER A 79 2.14 1.49 -3.79
C SER A 79 2.64 1.94 -2.42
N LEU A 80 1.95 2.95 -1.87
CA LEU A 80 2.19 3.57 -0.57
C LEU A 80 0.91 3.59 0.26
N ALA A 81 1.04 3.45 1.58
CA ALA A 81 -0.02 3.74 2.53
C ALA A 81 0.57 4.24 3.84
N PHE A 82 -0.08 5.19 4.49
CA PHE A 82 0.23 5.55 5.88
C PHE A 82 -0.64 4.74 6.82
N VAL A 83 -0.08 4.33 7.95
CA VAL A 83 -0.80 3.70 9.04
C VAL A 83 -0.36 4.30 10.38
N PRO A 84 -1.28 4.66 11.28
CA PRO A 84 -0.90 5.04 12.63
C PRO A 84 -0.37 3.81 13.38
N HIS A 85 0.77 3.94 14.04
CA HIS A 85 1.31 2.86 14.86
C HIS A 85 0.41 2.65 16.10
N PRO A 86 0.02 1.41 16.44
CA PRO A 86 -0.98 1.16 17.47
C PRO A 86 -0.57 1.59 18.88
N GLU A 87 0.74 1.58 19.19
CA GLU A 87 1.25 1.93 20.52
C GLU A 87 1.57 3.42 20.67
N THR A 88 2.08 4.06 19.61
CA THR A 88 2.62 5.42 19.66
C THR A 88 1.76 6.44 18.93
N SER A 89 0.79 5.98 18.13
CA SER A 89 -0.01 6.80 17.21
C SER A 89 0.81 7.59 16.17
N THR A 90 2.13 7.39 16.12
CA THR A 90 2.99 7.99 15.09
C THR A 90 2.74 7.33 13.75
N PRO A 91 2.77 8.07 12.63
CA PRO A 91 2.59 7.47 11.33
C PRO A 91 3.76 6.56 10.96
N VAL A 92 3.44 5.45 10.31
CA VAL A 92 4.38 4.55 9.64
C VAL A 92 4.02 4.52 8.16
N LEU A 93 5.01 4.63 7.29
CA LEU A 93 4.83 4.48 5.87
C LEU A 93 5.00 3.02 5.47
N ILE A 94 3.96 2.44 4.88
CA ILE A 94 4.02 1.14 4.21
C ILE A 94 4.34 1.39 2.75
N LEU A 95 5.35 0.70 2.24
CA LEU A 95 5.79 0.79 0.86
C LEU A 95 5.85 -0.60 0.25
N THR A 96 5.36 -0.73 -0.99
CA THR A 96 5.56 -1.91 -1.84
C THR A 96 6.39 -1.53 -3.05
N ARG A 97 7.12 -2.49 -3.59
CA ARG A 97 7.95 -2.28 -4.76
C ARG A 97 7.91 -3.47 -5.72
N ARG A 98 8.25 -3.20 -6.96
CA ARG A 98 8.38 -4.23 -8.00
C ARG A 98 9.45 -5.26 -7.60
N ASP A 99 9.28 -6.48 -8.06
CA ASP A 99 10.21 -7.58 -7.80
C ASP A 99 10.40 -7.92 -6.32
N SER A 100 9.35 -7.73 -5.52
CA SER A 100 9.33 -8.08 -4.10
C SER A 100 7.94 -8.47 -3.64
N THR A 101 7.86 -9.46 -2.75
CA THR A 101 6.61 -9.89 -2.09
C THR A 101 6.44 -9.28 -0.70
N PHE A 102 7.27 -8.31 -0.34
CA PHE A 102 7.28 -7.72 0.99
C PHE A 102 6.52 -6.40 1.07
N LEU A 103 5.89 -6.18 2.22
CA LEU A 103 5.56 -4.86 2.74
C LEU A 103 6.80 -4.33 3.46
N TYR A 104 7.20 -3.10 3.18
CA TYR A 104 8.32 -2.41 3.83
C TYR A 104 7.75 -1.32 4.75
N TYR A 105 8.14 -1.32 6.01
CA TYR A 105 7.70 -0.35 7.01
C TYR A 105 8.80 0.67 7.24
N HIS A 106 8.51 1.93 7.02
CA HIS A 106 9.45 3.03 7.23
C HIS A 106 8.93 3.98 8.31
N ALA A 107 9.84 4.46 9.16
CA ALA A 107 9.54 5.54 10.07
C ALA A 107 9.22 6.80 9.27
N VAL A 108 8.23 7.58 9.74
CA VAL A 108 7.84 8.85 9.13
C VAL A 108 8.51 9.98 9.92
N ASP A 109 9.77 10.20 9.61
CA ASP A 109 10.63 11.22 10.18
C ASP A 109 11.72 11.64 9.16
N SER A 110 12.64 12.50 9.56
CA SER A 110 13.74 12.95 8.69
C SER A 110 14.73 11.83 8.30
N SER A 111 14.71 10.67 8.96
CA SER A 111 15.58 9.54 8.64
C SER A 111 14.93 8.58 7.63
N ALA A 112 13.61 8.50 7.60
CA ALA A 112 12.80 7.53 6.85
C ALA A 112 13.32 6.09 6.97
N ARG A 113 13.84 5.76 8.15
CA ARG A 113 14.52 4.48 8.43
C ARG A 113 13.57 3.30 8.20
N LEU A 114 14.08 2.25 7.57
CA LEU A 114 13.39 0.97 7.50
C LEU A 114 13.30 0.37 8.90
N ILE A 115 12.09 0.19 9.42
CA ILE A 115 11.83 -0.35 10.76
C ILE A 115 11.42 -1.82 10.73
N GLY A 116 10.96 -2.32 9.58
CA GLY A 116 10.59 -3.73 9.45
C GLY A 116 10.13 -4.10 8.05
N LYS A 117 9.88 -5.39 7.87
CA LYS A 117 9.32 -5.97 6.63
C LYS A 117 8.37 -7.11 7.00
N GLN A 118 7.37 -7.33 6.15
CA GLN A 118 6.46 -8.47 6.27
C GLN A 118 6.32 -9.15 4.91
N ASN A 119 6.53 -10.46 4.85
CA ASN A 119 6.40 -11.23 3.61
C ASN A 119 4.94 -11.63 3.36
N LEU A 120 4.45 -11.37 2.16
CA LEU A 120 3.11 -11.77 1.73
C LEU A 120 3.06 -13.16 1.06
N ALA A 121 4.23 -13.81 0.92
CA ALA A 121 4.36 -15.16 0.36
C ALA A 121 5.35 -16.00 1.17
N PRO A 122 5.20 -16.12 2.53
CA PRO A 122 6.21 -16.72 3.40
C PRO A 122 6.48 -18.21 3.11
N LEU A 123 5.48 -18.93 2.61
CA LEU A 123 5.56 -20.36 2.30
C LEU A 123 5.85 -20.64 0.82
N SER A 124 6.07 -19.60 0.01
CA SER A 124 6.37 -19.77 -1.42
C SER A 124 7.83 -20.15 -1.63
N ASN A 125 8.06 -21.14 -2.49
CA ASN A 125 9.39 -21.51 -2.97
C ASN A 125 9.86 -20.65 -4.15
N ALA A 126 8.99 -19.80 -4.71
CA ALA A 126 9.33 -18.90 -5.80
C ALA A 126 10.08 -17.69 -5.27
N TRP A 127 11.13 -17.27 -5.98
CA TRP A 127 11.87 -16.03 -5.66
C TRP A 127 10.92 -14.82 -5.60
N ILE A 128 10.04 -14.70 -6.60
CA ILE A 128 8.98 -13.69 -6.67
C ILE A 128 7.69 -14.42 -7.02
N ALA A 129 6.77 -14.52 -6.06
CA ALA A 129 5.48 -15.17 -6.29
C ALA A 129 4.49 -14.24 -7.02
N PHE A 130 4.58 -12.94 -6.76
CA PHE A 130 3.78 -11.85 -7.34
C PHE A 130 4.37 -10.51 -6.92
N THR A 131 3.91 -9.41 -7.54
CA THR A 131 4.19 -8.05 -7.07
C THR A 131 2.94 -7.50 -6.36
N PRO A 132 3.04 -7.00 -5.11
CA PRO A 132 1.98 -6.25 -4.45
C PRO A 132 1.88 -4.87 -5.11
N ALA A 133 0.94 -4.73 -6.04
CA ALA A 133 0.87 -3.59 -6.95
C ALA A 133 0.01 -2.44 -6.43
N SER A 134 -0.99 -2.72 -5.59
CA SER A 134 -1.81 -1.72 -4.94
C SER A 134 -2.15 -2.16 -3.53
N ILE A 135 -2.10 -1.23 -2.59
CA ILE A 135 -2.45 -1.47 -1.18
C ILE A 135 -3.44 -0.40 -0.69
N ALA A 136 -4.33 -0.80 0.20
CA ALA A 136 -5.19 0.12 0.93
C ALA A 136 -5.46 -0.37 2.35
N LEU A 137 -5.41 0.55 3.30
CA LEU A 137 -5.72 0.30 4.69
C LEU A 137 -7.24 0.17 4.87
N CYS A 138 -7.69 -0.75 5.72
CA CYS A 138 -9.10 -0.88 6.05
C CYS A 138 -9.56 0.38 6.82
N PRO A 139 -10.67 1.02 6.41
CA PRO A 139 -11.14 2.26 7.03
C PRO A 139 -11.65 2.07 8.46
N THR A 140 -12.03 0.85 8.84
CA THR A 140 -12.57 0.53 10.17
C THR A 140 -11.61 -0.22 11.07
N ASP A 141 -10.51 -0.76 10.52
CA ASP A 141 -9.47 -1.49 11.27
C ASP A 141 -8.08 -1.19 10.69
N ASN A 142 -7.36 -0.27 11.33
CA ASN A 142 -6.01 0.12 10.94
C ASN A 142 -4.98 -1.02 11.02
N THR A 143 -5.34 -2.18 11.53
CA THR A 143 -4.46 -3.37 11.54
C THR A 143 -4.61 -4.22 10.30
N LEU A 144 -5.59 -3.94 9.42
CA LEU A 144 -5.87 -4.70 8.22
C LEU A 144 -5.50 -3.94 6.96
N LEU A 145 -4.81 -4.62 6.05
CA LEU A 145 -4.41 -4.10 4.74
C LEU A 145 -4.93 -5.02 3.64
N ALA A 146 -5.57 -4.45 2.62
CA ALA A 146 -5.86 -5.16 1.38
C ALA A 146 -4.71 -4.92 0.38
N VAL A 147 -4.35 -5.97 -0.35
CA VAL A 147 -3.28 -5.98 -1.34
C VAL A 147 -3.79 -6.59 -2.64
N ALA A 148 -3.82 -5.80 -3.70
CA ALA A 148 -4.06 -6.29 -5.06
C ALA A 148 -2.70 -6.59 -5.72
N THR A 149 -2.58 -7.75 -6.33
CA THR A 149 -1.33 -8.23 -6.91
C THR A 149 -1.33 -8.17 -8.42
N SER A 150 -0.15 -8.08 -9.03
CA SER A 150 0.05 -8.19 -10.48
C SER A 150 0.17 -9.65 -10.93
N SER A 151 -0.68 -10.54 -10.44
CA SER A 151 -0.68 -11.96 -10.83
C SER A 151 -1.36 -12.19 -12.17
N ILE A 152 -0.79 -13.03 -13.01
CA ILE A 152 -1.34 -13.44 -14.32
C ILE A 152 -1.78 -14.92 -14.22
N PRO A 153 -2.91 -15.33 -14.81
CA PRO A 153 -3.83 -14.55 -15.65
C PRO A 153 -4.85 -13.73 -14.87
N HIS A 154 -4.98 -13.93 -13.55
CA HIS A 154 -5.97 -13.24 -12.75
C HIS A 154 -5.32 -12.58 -11.53
N MET A 155 -5.83 -11.42 -11.17
CA MET A 155 -5.46 -10.72 -9.94
C MET A 155 -5.71 -11.61 -8.72
N LYS A 156 -4.75 -11.64 -7.80
CA LYS A 156 -4.98 -12.14 -6.45
C LYS A 156 -5.23 -10.96 -5.52
N LEU A 157 -6.19 -11.12 -4.64
CA LEU A 157 -6.44 -10.25 -3.51
C LEU A 157 -5.95 -10.93 -2.24
N ILE A 158 -5.18 -10.20 -1.44
CA ILE A 158 -4.71 -10.64 -0.13
C ILE A 158 -5.25 -9.65 0.89
N ILE A 159 -5.86 -10.14 1.97
CA ILE A 159 -6.15 -9.35 3.17
C ILE A 159 -5.23 -9.85 4.26
N VAL A 160 -4.42 -8.95 4.80
CA VAL A 160 -3.36 -9.29 5.74
C VAL A 160 -3.44 -8.40 6.97
N ARG A 161 -3.16 -8.98 8.13
CA ARG A 161 -2.93 -8.24 9.38
C ARG A 161 -1.51 -7.71 9.39
N LEU A 162 -1.38 -6.41 9.66
CA LEU A 162 -0.09 -5.76 9.73
C LEU A 162 0.71 -6.22 10.95
N MET A 163 1.98 -6.53 10.75
CA MET A 163 2.93 -6.92 11.79
C MET A 163 3.93 -5.77 12.01
N LEU A 164 3.41 -4.62 12.51
CA LEU A 164 4.24 -3.45 12.76
C LEU A 164 5.25 -3.74 13.89
N PRO A 165 6.54 -3.47 13.67
CA PRO A 165 7.55 -3.63 14.70
C PRO A 165 7.43 -2.53 15.76
N PRO A 166 7.86 -2.75 17.01
CA PRO A 166 7.86 -1.71 18.04
C PRO A 166 8.74 -0.52 17.62
N MET A 167 8.28 0.70 17.92
CA MET A 167 8.97 1.96 17.58
C MET A 167 10.08 2.35 18.57
N THR A 168 10.73 1.39 19.21
CA THR A 168 11.84 1.67 20.12
C THR A 168 13.08 2.16 19.36
N SER A 169 13.72 3.21 19.88
CA SER A 169 14.82 3.94 19.23
C SER A 169 16.13 3.16 19.05
N GLU A 170 16.24 1.96 19.59
CA GLU A 170 17.48 1.16 19.60
C GLU A 170 17.36 -0.18 18.84
N THR A 171 16.25 -0.45 18.17
CA THR A 171 16.10 -1.75 17.51
C THR A 171 16.81 -1.76 16.16
N THR A 172 17.82 -2.56 16.03
CA THR A 172 18.25 -3.16 14.76
C THR A 172 16.99 -3.61 14.00
N PRO A 173 16.86 -3.35 12.68
CA PRO A 173 15.69 -3.74 11.92
C PRO A 173 15.28 -5.16 12.28
N ALA A 174 13.99 -5.37 12.60
CA ALA A 174 13.51 -6.70 12.97
C ALA A 174 14.04 -7.72 11.97
N ALA A 175 14.68 -8.77 12.45
CA ALA A 175 15.30 -9.78 11.62
C ALA A 175 14.27 -10.32 10.63
N THR A 176 14.51 -10.10 9.34
CA THR A 176 13.66 -10.63 8.28
C THR A 176 14.14 -12.04 7.91
N THR A 177 13.29 -12.82 7.27
CA THR A 177 13.66 -14.14 6.73
C THR A 177 14.92 -14.07 5.86
N GLU A 178 15.12 -13.01 5.09
CA GLU A 178 16.33 -12.79 4.29
C GLU A 178 17.57 -12.54 5.18
N THR A 179 17.46 -11.69 6.19
CA THR A 179 18.57 -11.37 7.11
C THR A 179 18.97 -12.60 7.90
N LEU A 180 17.99 -13.38 8.40
CA LEU A 180 18.24 -14.61 9.12
C LEU A 180 18.87 -15.68 8.22
N ARG A 181 18.43 -15.81 6.97
CA ARG A 181 19.04 -16.73 5.99
C ARG A 181 20.47 -16.33 5.64
N SER A 182 20.77 -15.04 5.50
CA SER A 182 22.12 -14.55 5.22
C SER A 182 23.07 -14.89 6.36
N SER A 183 22.63 -14.82 7.61
CA SER A 183 23.47 -15.18 8.77
C SER A 183 23.78 -16.68 8.89
N LEU A 184 22.99 -17.56 8.25
CA LEU A 184 23.27 -19.00 8.18
C LEU A 184 24.42 -19.35 7.21
N LEU A 185 24.78 -18.44 6.32
CA LEU A 185 25.82 -18.65 5.30
C LEU A 185 27.17 -18.05 5.70
N ASP A 186 27.24 -17.37 6.83
CA ASP A 186 28.48 -16.77 7.34
C ASP A 186 29.22 -17.77 8.25
N ASP A 187 30.33 -18.29 7.75
CA ASP A 187 31.17 -19.32 8.38
C ASP A 187 32.11 -18.77 9.50
N SER A 188 31.92 -17.52 9.93
CA SER A 188 32.72 -16.95 11.04
C SER A 188 32.26 -17.55 12.38
N ILE A 189 33.14 -18.36 12.99
CA ILE A 189 32.92 -18.99 14.30
C ILE A 189 33.10 -17.94 15.40
N ASP A 190 32.04 -17.20 15.70
CA ASP A 190 31.92 -16.42 16.94
C ASP A 190 31.14 -17.25 17.98
N ILE A 191 31.76 -17.54 19.13
CA ILE A 191 31.20 -18.38 20.20
C ILE A 191 29.92 -17.74 20.81
N THR A 192 29.67 -16.44 20.56
CA THR A 192 28.46 -15.71 20.95
C THR A 192 27.37 -15.69 19.86
N ALA A 193 27.69 -16.20 18.67
CA ALA A 193 26.75 -16.21 17.55
C ALA A 193 25.62 -17.25 17.78
N PRO A 194 24.38 -16.95 17.36
CA PRO A 194 23.29 -17.91 17.44
C PRO A 194 23.61 -19.16 16.62
N THR A 195 23.31 -20.33 17.15
CA THR A 195 23.57 -21.60 16.43
C THR A 195 22.70 -21.68 15.18
N ALA A 196 23.19 -22.36 14.11
CA ALA A 196 22.40 -22.56 12.88
C ALA A 196 20.99 -23.13 13.16
N ALA A 197 20.87 -23.99 14.19
CA ALA A 197 19.58 -24.55 14.62
C ALA A 197 18.67 -23.50 15.26
N SER A 198 19.20 -22.55 16.04
CA SER A 198 18.39 -21.47 16.64
C SER A 198 17.92 -20.48 15.56
N VAL A 199 18.80 -20.10 14.64
CA VAL A 199 18.45 -19.22 13.52
C VAL A 199 17.40 -19.87 12.60
N ALA A 200 17.56 -21.17 12.29
CA ALA A 200 16.56 -21.88 11.49
C ALA A 200 15.18 -21.90 12.19
N ARG A 201 15.16 -22.11 13.51
CA ARG A 201 13.91 -22.09 14.30
C ARG A 201 13.24 -20.71 14.27
N GLU A 202 14.01 -19.64 14.38
CA GLU A 202 13.51 -18.26 14.30
C GLU A 202 12.94 -17.95 12.91
N VAL A 203 13.62 -18.39 11.83
CA VAL A 203 13.13 -18.27 10.45
C VAL A 203 11.78 -18.96 10.28
N TYR A 204 11.63 -20.20 10.73
CA TYR A 204 10.36 -20.92 10.64
C TYR A 204 9.27 -20.26 11.50
N ALA A 205 9.59 -19.82 12.71
CA ALA A 205 8.64 -19.12 13.57
C ALA A 205 8.16 -17.79 12.95
N LEU A 206 9.04 -17.07 12.24
CA LEU A 206 8.66 -15.87 11.52
C LEU A 206 7.77 -16.19 10.32
N GLN A 207 8.13 -17.22 9.52
CA GLN A 207 7.32 -17.65 8.38
C GLN A 207 5.90 -18.09 8.80
N ASP A 208 5.79 -18.82 9.91
CA ASP A 208 4.50 -19.24 10.46
C ASP A 208 3.66 -18.04 10.91
N ARG A 209 4.27 -17.05 11.55
CA ARG A 209 3.57 -15.80 11.95
C ARG A 209 3.11 -14.98 10.74
N GLU A 210 3.97 -14.83 9.72
CA GLU A 210 3.63 -14.13 8.48
C GLU A 210 2.50 -14.87 7.74
N ALA A 211 2.54 -16.21 7.70
CA ALA A 211 1.47 -17.02 7.11
C ALA A 211 0.14 -16.87 7.87
N ALA A 212 0.19 -16.87 9.20
CA ALA A 212 -0.99 -16.68 10.05
C ALA A 212 -1.57 -15.25 9.96
N ALA A 213 -0.75 -14.27 9.60
CA ALA A 213 -1.20 -12.90 9.38
C ALA A 213 -2.00 -12.73 8.08
N ILE A 214 -1.88 -13.64 7.11
CA ILE A 214 -2.66 -13.64 5.87
C ILE A 214 -4.04 -14.23 6.18
N LEU A 215 -5.05 -13.36 6.27
CA LEU A 215 -6.41 -13.76 6.63
C LEU A 215 -7.19 -14.29 5.43
N VAL A 216 -7.00 -13.66 4.26
CA VAL A 216 -7.64 -14.03 3.01
C VAL A 216 -6.63 -13.96 1.88
N GLN A 217 -6.59 -14.99 1.04
CA GLN A 217 -5.84 -14.99 -0.21
C GLN A 217 -6.64 -15.71 -1.28
N ILE A 218 -7.12 -14.98 -2.27
CA ILE A 218 -8.01 -15.51 -3.31
C ILE A 218 -7.59 -15.04 -4.71
N SER A 219 -8.03 -15.79 -5.72
CA SER A 219 -8.08 -15.30 -7.10
C SER A 219 -9.40 -14.55 -7.30
N THR A 220 -9.33 -13.30 -7.70
CA THR A 220 -10.51 -12.45 -7.92
C THR A 220 -11.20 -12.72 -9.24
N MET A 221 -10.65 -13.61 -10.07
CA MET A 221 -11.07 -13.83 -11.46
C MET A 221 -11.06 -12.57 -12.34
N ALA A 222 -10.43 -11.48 -11.86
CA ALA A 222 -10.18 -10.27 -12.63
C ALA A 222 -9.01 -10.51 -13.59
N PRO A 223 -9.22 -10.52 -14.91
CA PRO A 223 -8.15 -10.77 -15.87
C PRO A 223 -7.07 -9.70 -15.79
N GLN A 224 -5.82 -10.13 -15.96
CA GLN A 224 -4.66 -9.26 -15.99
C GLN A 224 -3.69 -9.62 -17.10
N THR A 225 -2.99 -8.60 -17.56
CA THR A 225 -1.85 -8.69 -18.49
C THR A 225 -0.59 -8.13 -17.78
N PRO A 226 0.61 -8.28 -18.35
CA PRO A 226 1.83 -7.66 -17.80
C PRO A 226 1.78 -6.13 -17.71
N TYR A 227 0.81 -5.51 -18.38
CA TYR A 227 0.61 -4.05 -18.42
C TYR A 227 -0.61 -3.59 -17.62
N SER A 228 -1.20 -4.45 -16.83
CA SER A 228 -2.30 -4.10 -15.95
C SER A 228 -1.80 -3.24 -14.80
N THR A 229 -2.67 -2.37 -14.32
CA THR A 229 -2.47 -1.59 -13.10
C THR A 229 -3.55 -1.99 -12.11
N PRO A 230 -3.24 -2.94 -11.24
CA PRO A 230 -4.14 -3.30 -10.17
C PRO A 230 -4.55 -2.08 -9.35
N ALA A 231 -5.82 -1.97 -9.05
CA ALA A 231 -6.39 -0.95 -8.17
C ALA A 231 -7.44 -1.60 -7.28
N LEU A 232 -7.51 -1.14 -6.05
CA LEU A 232 -8.50 -1.59 -5.09
C LEU A 232 -9.00 -0.41 -4.26
N ALA A 233 -10.21 -0.57 -3.73
CA ALA A 233 -10.80 0.35 -2.77
C ALA A 233 -11.59 -0.45 -1.73
N TRP A 234 -11.38 -0.18 -0.45
CA TRP A 234 -12.21 -0.74 0.60
C TRP A 234 -13.62 -0.15 0.54
N ARG A 235 -14.62 -0.93 0.90
CA ARG A 235 -15.92 -0.38 1.28
C ARG A 235 -15.73 0.45 2.54
N PRO A 236 -16.43 1.59 2.66
CA PRO A 236 -16.31 2.45 3.84
C PRO A 236 -16.65 1.76 5.18
N ASP A 237 -17.49 0.73 5.14
CA ASP A 237 -17.87 -0.09 6.30
C ASP A 237 -16.83 -1.17 6.66
N GLY A 238 -15.76 -1.33 5.86
CA GLY A 238 -14.72 -2.35 6.07
C GLY A 238 -15.14 -3.79 5.75
N THR A 239 -16.37 -4.03 5.27
CA THR A 239 -16.89 -5.39 5.04
C THR A 239 -16.37 -6.03 3.76
N GLY A 240 -15.87 -5.24 2.82
CA GLY A 240 -15.43 -5.73 1.52
C GLY A 240 -14.45 -4.82 0.79
N VAL A 241 -13.94 -5.33 -0.32
CA VAL A 241 -12.98 -4.64 -1.18
C VAL A 241 -13.45 -4.72 -2.63
N TRP A 242 -13.49 -3.57 -3.29
CA TRP A 242 -13.67 -3.46 -4.72
C TRP A 242 -12.33 -3.62 -5.42
N VAL A 243 -12.28 -4.39 -6.49
CA VAL A 243 -11.08 -4.56 -7.34
C VAL A 243 -11.42 -4.28 -8.80
N ASN A 244 -10.48 -3.65 -9.49
CA ASN A 244 -10.57 -3.39 -10.92
C ASN A 244 -10.20 -4.63 -11.75
N SER A 245 -10.35 -4.53 -13.08
CA SER A 245 -9.88 -5.53 -14.02
C SER A 245 -9.62 -4.96 -15.41
N ASP A 246 -9.09 -5.81 -16.29
CA ASP A 246 -8.86 -5.48 -17.71
C ASP A 246 -10.05 -5.87 -18.61
N ASP A 247 -11.13 -6.44 -18.06
CA ASP A 247 -12.34 -6.87 -18.80
C ASP A 247 -13.50 -5.88 -18.73
N GLY A 248 -13.33 -4.75 -18.04
CA GLY A 248 -14.39 -3.75 -17.86
C GLY A 248 -15.35 -4.07 -16.72
N VAL A 249 -15.06 -5.08 -15.89
CA VAL A 249 -15.91 -5.49 -14.77
C VAL A 249 -15.21 -5.18 -13.44
N ILE A 250 -15.91 -4.51 -12.53
CA ILE A 250 -15.46 -4.33 -11.15
C ILE A 250 -16.02 -5.47 -10.31
N ARG A 251 -15.19 -6.04 -9.45
CA ARG A 251 -15.61 -7.13 -8.57
C ARG A 251 -15.55 -6.70 -7.12
N GLY A 252 -16.65 -6.97 -6.39
CA GLY A 252 -16.73 -6.79 -4.94
C GLY A 252 -16.42 -8.10 -4.24
N VAL A 253 -15.45 -8.07 -3.33
CA VAL A 253 -15.00 -9.22 -2.55
C VAL A 253 -15.32 -8.98 -1.09
N GLU A 254 -15.99 -9.94 -0.44
CA GLU A 254 -16.24 -9.92 1.00
C GLU A 254 -14.92 -10.14 1.77
N ALA A 255 -14.61 -9.24 2.68
CA ALA A 255 -13.31 -9.24 3.36
C ALA A 255 -13.11 -10.41 4.31
N SER A 256 -14.18 -10.94 4.90
CA SER A 256 -14.13 -12.02 5.88
C SER A 256 -13.95 -13.41 5.26
N THR A 257 -14.51 -13.64 4.07
CA THR A 257 -14.56 -14.96 3.44
C THR A 257 -13.76 -15.05 2.14
N GLY A 258 -13.43 -13.90 1.54
CA GLY A 258 -12.84 -13.83 0.21
C GLY A 258 -13.78 -14.16 -0.94
N LYS A 259 -15.09 -14.29 -0.70
CA LYS A 259 -16.06 -14.57 -1.76
C LYS A 259 -16.28 -13.33 -2.62
N ILE A 260 -16.42 -13.53 -3.94
CA ILE A 260 -16.90 -12.50 -4.85
C ILE A 260 -18.41 -12.40 -4.67
N VAL A 261 -18.86 -11.25 -4.16
CA VAL A 261 -20.27 -11.01 -3.83
C VAL A 261 -20.96 -10.07 -4.80
N ALA A 262 -20.21 -9.36 -5.63
CA ALA A 262 -20.75 -8.44 -6.62
C ALA A 262 -19.89 -8.37 -7.88
N SER A 263 -20.54 -8.09 -9.01
CA SER A 263 -19.89 -7.81 -10.29
C SER A 263 -20.61 -6.65 -10.97
N LEU A 264 -19.92 -5.53 -11.15
CA LEU A 264 -20.50 -4.31 -11.72
C LEU A 264 -20.07 -4.18 -13.19
N HIS A 265 -21.07 -4.10 -14.07
CA HIS A 265 -20.91 -4.02 -15.51
C HIS A 265 -21.38 -2.63 -15.99
N GLY A 266 -20.48 -1.82 -16.54
CA GLY A 266 -20.82 -0.46 -17.04
C GLY A 266 -19.71 0.14 -17.88
N HIS A 267 -18.47 -0.26 -17.66
CA HIS A 267 -17.37 0.02 -18.58
C HIS A 267 -17.50 -0.85 -19.84
N ASP A 268 -16.92 -0.40 -20.95
CA ASP A 268 -16.95 -1.14 -22.20
C ASP A 268 -16.23 -2.49 -22.03
N PRO A 269 -16.80 -3.59 -22.55
CA PRO A 269 -16.20 -4.91 -22.45
C PRO A 269 -14.76 -4.93 -22.99
N GLY A 270 -13.82 -5.46 -22.18
CA GLY A 270 -12.39 -5.47 -22.52
C GLY A 270 -11.67 -4.15 -22.29
N SER A 271 -12.33 -3.14 -21.74
CA SER A 271 -11.68 -1.88 -21.35
C SER A 271 -11.04 -2.02 -19.98
N LYS A 272 -9.79 -1.55 -19.85
CA LYS A 272 -9.08 -1.53 -18.58
C LYS A 272 -9.62 -0.45 -17.66
N ILE A 273 -10.04 -0.85 -16.47
CA ILE A 273 -10.38 0.08 -15.39
C ILE A 273 -9.08 0.45 -14.68
N ARG A 274 -8.83 1.74 -14.44
CA ARG A 274 -7.53 2.25 -13.96
C ARG A 274 -7.55 2.76 -12.53
N CYS A 275 -8.69 3.25 -12.10
CA CYS A 275 -8.83 3.80 -10.74
C CYS A 275 -10.17 3.43 -10.14
N LEU A 276 -10.16 3.27 -8.84
CA LEU A 276 -11.32 3.05 -7.99
C LEU A 276 -11.21 3.98 -6.78
N CYS A 277 -12.33 4.53 -6.36
CA CYS A 277 -12.44 5.30 -5.13
C CYS A 277 -13.81 5.04 -4.52
N THR A 278 -13.89 4.91 -3.22
CA THR A 278 -15.13 4.81 -2.46
C THR A 278 -15.30 6.02 -1.55
N CYS A 279 -16.52 6.45 -1.36
CA CYS A 279 -16.86 7.50 -0.40
C CYS A 279 -18.24 7.26 0.20
N LEU A 280 -18.47 7.87 1.35
CA LEU A 280 -19.82 8.01 1.92
C LEU A 280 -20.37 9.37 1.50
N VAL A 281 -21.57 9.37 0.99
CA VAL A 281 -22.30 10.58 0.58
C VAL A 281 -23.54 10.68 1.43
N GLU A 282 -23.71 11.82 2.11
CA GLU A 282 -24.94 12.10 2.84
C GLU A 282 -26.05 12.44 1.85
N THR A 283 -27.14 11.69 1.91
CA THR A 283 -28.33 11.93 1.10
C THR A 283 -29.18 13.05 1.69
N GLU A 284 -30.13 13.57 0.91
CA GLU A 284 -31.10 14.59 1.37
C GLU A 284 -31.93 14.12 2.58
N GLU A 285 -32.04 12.82 2.77
CA GLU A 285 -32.72 12.19 3.91
C GLU A 285 -31.83 12.03 5.15
N GLY A 286 -30.57 12.47 5.11
CA GLY A 286 -29.59 12.36 6.20
C GLY A 286 -29.04 10.95 6.40
N GLN A 287 -29.17 10.08 5.39
CA GLN A 287 -28.56 8.74 5.39
C GLN A 287 -27.22 8.78 4.64
N ASN A 288 -26.27 7.99 5.10
CA ASN A 288 -24.99 7.83 4.40
C ASN A 288 -25.08 6.67 3.41
N GLU A 289 -24.88 6.97 2.14
CA GLU A 289 -24.78 5.97 1.06
C GLU A 289 -23.32 5.75 0.64
N GLU A 290 -22.97 4.50 0.40
CA GLU A 290 -21.69 4.16 -0.22
C GLU A 290 -21.74 4.43 -1.72
N TRP A 291 -20.86 5.30 -2.20
CA TRP A 291 -20.65 5.48 -3.63
C TRP A 291 -19.28 4.92 -4.02
N LEU A 292 -19.27 4.17 -5.12
CA LEU A 292 -18.03 3.75 -5.77
C LEU A 292 -17.85 4.55 -7.06
N ILE A 293 -16.67 5.11 -7.26
CA ILE A 293 -16.30 5.85 -8.46
C ILE A 293 -15.20 5.06 -9.18
N SER A 294 -15.37 4.87 -10.48
CA SER A 294 -14.40 4.17 -11.32
C SER A 294 -14.08 4.97 -12.58
N GLY A 295 -12.83 4.85 -13.05
CA GLY A 295 -12.37 5.43 -14.30
C GLY A 295 -11.64 4.41 -15.17
N GLY A 296 -11.93 4.39 -16.45
CA GLY A 296 -11.40 3.41 -17.41
C GLY A 296 -10.79 4.01 -18.67
N PHE A 297 -10.17 3.15 -19.48
CA PHE A 297 -9.64 3.53 -20.80
C PHE A 297 -10.73 3.76 -21.85
N ASP A 298 -11.96 3.37 -21.58
CA ASP A 298 -13.14 3.73 -22.37
C ASP A 298 -13.52 5.22 -22.24
N GLN A 299 -12.67 6.02 -21.57
CA GLN A 299 -12.88 7.44 -21.30
C GLN A 299 -14.13 7.72 -20.47
N LYS A 300 -14.63 6.73 -19.74
CA LYS A 300 -15.77 6.88 -18.84
C LYS A 300 -15.30 7.00 -17.40
N MET A 301 -15.97 7.87 -16.67
CA MET A 301 -16.02 7.90 -15.23
C MET A 301 -17.44 7.50 -14.81
N ILE A 302 -17.56 6.43 -14.02
CA ILE A 302 -18.86 5.89 -13.61
C ILE A 302 -18.97 6.03 -12.10
N VAL A 303 -20.12 6.53 -11.66
CA VAL A 303 -20.51 6.58 -10.26
C VAL A 303 -21.55 5.49 -10.01
N TRP A 304 -21.21 4.55 -9.16
CA TRP A 304 -22.05 3.44 -8.77
C TRP A 304 -22.69 3.76 -7.42
N LYS A 305 -24.01 3.62 -7.36
CA LYS A 305 -24.81 3.87 -6.16
C LYS A 305 -25.54 2.61 -5.76
N PRO A 306 -25.88 2.41 -4.48
CA PRO A 306 -26.79 1.35 -4.08
C PRO A 306 -28.13 1.54 -4.78
N GLU A 307 -28.81 0.42 -5.09
CA GLU A 307 -30.19 0.43 -5.62
C GLU A 307 -31.20 0.66 -4.49
#